data_4b8bde9e9aef15c258afc871d355163a
#
_entry.id   4b8bde9e9aef15c258afc871d355163a
#
_cell.length_a   1.000
_cell.length_b   1.000
_cell.length_c   1.000
_cell.angle_alpha   90.00
_cell.angle_beta   90.00
_cell.angle_gamma   90.00
#
_symmetry.space_group_name_H-M   'P 1'
#
loop_
_entity.id
_entity.type
_entity.pdbx_description
1 polymer ?
#
loop_
_entity_poly.entity_id
_entity_poly.type
_entity_poly.pdbx_seq_one_letter_code
_entity_poly.pdbx_strand_id
1 'polypeptide(L)'
;SSLVERRSPYCHARDVLLLRAQATDAAALFAGYAMSSESARLVRTRWASHVRAPRATVHEFSPRIFSTGNDYQLARDPLAAVARIPRLAFERARVALQHGPVLVQVARSGYVPSFSCQRCRMPARCNTCRGPLSLTSGASVPSCSWCGRLAQQWRCAECGYDQWRSGTVGALRTAEELGRAFRGVPVISSAGDHVHASVGAEPALVVATPGAEPVAFGGYAAALLLDADAMLRFDSLRAPEAALRRWFNAAALVRSAAQGGIVVTTASPSQVEQALVRWDPTWFALYELDERSQIGLPPAVRTAAITGAEADVQ
;
A
#
# COMPACT_ATOMS: atom_id res chain seq x y z
N SER A 1 -5.41 5.78 -10.33
CA SER A 1 -6.69 5.12 -10.02
C SER A 1 -7.36 4.69 -11.32
N SER A 2 -7.89 3.47 -11.38
CA SER A 2 -8.67 2.97 -12.54
C SER A 2 -10.03 3.69 -12.71
N LEU A 3 -10.40 4.52 -11.73
CA LEU A 3 -11.67 5.25 -11.68
C LEU A 3 -11.54 6.72 -12.11
N VAL A 4 -10.35 7.16 -12.50
CA VAL A 4 -10.11 8.52 -13.02
C VAL A 4 -10.06 8.45 -14.53
N GLU A 5 -10.83 9.29 -15.23
CA GLU A 5 -10.72 9.49 -16.67
C GLU A 5 -9.33 10.05 -17.01
N ARG A 6 -8.70 9.47 -18.03
CA ARG A 6 -7.33 9.85 -18.43
C ARG A 6 -7.32 11.05 -19.39
N ARG A 7 -8.46 11.41 -19.93
CA ARG A 7 -8.62 12.55 -20.82
C ARG A 7 -9.27 13.71 -20.07
N SER A 8 -9.00 14.93 -20.47
CA SER A 8 -9.68 16.10 -19.94
C SER A 8 -11.21 15.92 -20.01
N PRO A 9 -11.97 16.25 -18.96
CA PRO A 9 -11.62 17.01 -17.76
C PRO A 9 -11.14 16.16 -16.57
N TYR A 10 -10.62 14.95 -16.76
CA TYR A 10 -10.03 14.07 -15.72
C TYR A 10 -10.98 13.75 -14.57
N CYS A 11 -12.27 13.65 -14.83
CA CYS A 11 -13.27 13.39 -13.81
C CYS A 11 -13.09 12.02 -13.15
N HIS A 12 -13.39 11.94 -11.87
CA HIS A 12 -13.38 10.68 -11.15
C HIS A 12 -14.79 10.06 -11.19
N ALA A 13 -14.89 8.75 -11.49
CA ALA A 13 -16.18 8.05 -11.58
C ALA A 13 -17.07 8.25 -10.34
N ARG A 14 -16.47 8.29 -9.12
CA ARG A 14 -17.19 8.60 -7.88
C ARG A 14 -17.94 9.93 -7.98
N ASP A 15 -17.28 10.99 -8.47
CA ASP A 15 -17.85 12.33 -8.49
C ASP A 15 -18.99 12.42 -9.54
N VAL A 16 -18.80 11.73 -10.67
CA VAL A 16 -19.88 11.59 -11.69
C VAL A 16 -21.06 10.81 -11.13
N LEU A 17 -20.83 9.71 -10.40
CA LEU A 17 -21.90 8.91 -9.81
C LEU A 17 -22.65 9.67 -8.71
N LEU A 18 -21.96 10.49 -7.91
CA LEU A 18 -22.58 11.36 -6.92
C LEU A 18 -23.53 12.37 -7.57
N LEU A 19 -23.08 13.04 -8.64
CA LEU A 19 -23.90 13.98 -9.39
C LEU A 19 -25.12 13.29 -10.02
N ARG A 20 -24.94 12.10 -10.58
CA ARG A 20 -26.06 11.33 -11.15
C ARG A 20 -27.05 10.89 -10.08
N ALA A 21 -26.58 10.37 -8.94
CA ALA A 21 -27.44 9.98 -7.83
C ALA A 21 -28.31 11.17 -7.37
N GLN A 22 -27.70 12.36 -7.24
CA GLN A 22 -28.42 13.58 -6.88
C GLN A 22 -29.43 14.01 -7.96
N ALA A 23 -29.05 13.93 -9.25
CA ALA A 23 -29.91 14.36 -10.35
C ALA A 23 -31.09 13.42 -10.60
N THR A 24 -30.96 12.13 -10.27
CA THR A 24 -31.98 11.10 -10.50
C THR A 24 -32.68 10.62 -9.24
N ASP A 25 -32.38 11.20 -8.09
CA ASP A 25 -32.84 10.75 -6.76
C ASP A 25 -32.54 9.25 -6.50
N ALA A 26 -31.45 8.75 -7.06
CA ALA A 26 -31.04 7.36 -6.89
C ALA A 26 -30.21 7.17 -5.62
N ALA A 27 -30.37 6.01 -4.98
CA ALA A 27 -29.54 5.63 -3.86
C ALA A 27 -28.07 5.40 -4.31
N ALA A 28 -27.11 5.83 -3.48
CA ALA A 28 -25.69 5.60 -3.71
C ALA A 28 -25.08 4.80 -2.56
N LEU A 29 -24.42 3.67 -2.88
CA LEU A 29 -23.73 2.83 -1.93
C LEU A 29 -22.23 2.82 -2.23
N PHE A 30 -21.41 3.22 -1.25
CA PHE A 30 -19.95 3.13 -1.28
C PHE A 30 -19.50 2.01 -0.35
N ALA A 31 -18.99 0.93 -0.90
CA ALA A 31 -18.55 -0.24 -0.15
C ALA A 31 -17.04 -0.49 -0.34
N GLY A 32 -16.39 -0.99 0.71
CA GLY A 32 -14.98 -1.36 0.69
C GLY A 32 -14.45 -1.69 2.08
N TYR A 33 -13.26 -2.27 2.15
CA TYR A 33 -12.59 -2.58 3.41
C TYR A 33 -11.88 -1.36 4.04
N ALA A 34 -11.72 -0.27 3.28
CA ALA A 34 -11.16 0.98 3.80
C ALA A 34 -11.95 2.17 3.26
N MET A 35 -12.27 3.09 4.16
CA MET A 35 -12.88 4.38 3.83
C MET A 35 -11.84 5.32 3.24
N SER A 36 -12.22 6.12 2.24
CA SER A 36 -11.38 7.23 1.75
C SER A 36 -11.74 8.53 2.48
N SER A 37 -10.84 9.52 2.45
CA SER A 37 -11.12 10.84 3.02
C SER A 37 -12.28 11.55 2.31
N GLU A 38 -12.53 11.27 1.02
CA GLU A 38 -13.73 11.77 0.35
C GLU A 38 -15.00 11.14 0.90
N SER A 39 -15.01 9.82 1.16
CA SER A 39 -16.15 9.16 1.79
C SER A 39 -16.36 9.64 3.22
N ALA A 40 -15.26 9.85 3.97
CA ALA A 40 -15.30 10.44 5.31
C ALA A 40 -15.91 11.84 5.28
N ARG A 41 -15.60 12.66 4.27
CA ARG A 41 -16.22 13.98 4.08
C ARG A 41 -17.72 13.89 3.84
N LEU A 42 -18.19 12.95 3.01
CA LEU A 42 -19.62 12.74 2.78
C LEU A 42 -20.37 12.40 4.08
N VAL A 43 -19.76 11.58 4.94
CA VAL A 43 -20.31 11.26 6.26
C VAL A 43 -20.29 12.50 7.16
N ARG A 44 -19.18 13.24 7.23
CA ARG A 44 -19.04 14.44 8.05
C ARG A 44 -20.03 15.53 7.65
N THR A 45 -20.28 15.71 6.36
CA THR A 45 -21.26 16.67 5.83
C THR A 45 -22.72 16.17 5.89
N ARG A 46 -22.95 14.97 6.45
CA ARG A 46 -24.25 14.32 6.54
C ARG A 46 -24.93 14.06 5.19
N TRP A 47 -24.15 14.03 4.11
CA TRP A 47 -24.63 13.62 2.80
C TRP A 47 -24.85 12.11 2.71
N ALA A 48 -24.01 11.34 3.41
CA ALA A 48 -24.11 9.90 3.52
C ALA A 48 -24.08 9.44 4.98
N SER A 49 -24.72 8.31 5.26
CA SER A 49 -24.66 7.63 6.55
C SER A 49 -23.59 6.54 6.51
N HIS A 50 -22.84 6.39 7.61
CA HIS A 50 -21.82 5.35 7.74
C HIS A 50 -22.46 4.08 8.30
N VAL A 51 -22.51 3.02 7.50
CA VAL A 51 -22.95 1.69 7.92
C VAL A 51 -21.72 0.85 8.24
N ARG A 52 -21.56 0.42 9.47
CA ARG A 52 -20.48 -0.45 9.91
C ARG A 52 -20.97 -1.45 10.96
N ALA A 53 -20.34 -2.61 11.02
CA ALA A 53 -20.55 -3.55 12.10
C ALA A 53 -19.98 -3.00 13.44
N PRO A 54 -20.51 -3.43 14.60
CA PRO A 54 -19.92 -3.17 15.89
C PRO A 54 -18.45 -3.60 15.94
N ARG A 55 -17.62 -2.86 16.70
CA ARG A 55 -16.18 -3.14 16.76
C ARG A 55 -15.86 -4.58 17.19
N ALA A 56 -16.61 -5.11 18.14
CA ALA A 56 -16.46 -6.50 18.60
C ALA A 56 -16.65 -7.49 17.44
N THR A 57 -17.70 -7.32 16.64
CA THR A 57 -17.96 -8.14 15.46
C THR A 57 -16.84 -8.02 14.42
N VAL A 58 -16.38 -6.79 14.15
CA VAL A 58 -15.25 -6.59 13.22
C VAL A 58 -14.03 -7.36 13.70
N HIS A 59 -13.67 -7.28 14.98
CA HIS A 59 -12.52 -8.01 15.54
C HIS A 59 -12.69 -9.53 15.54
N GLU A 60 -13.91 -10.03 15.73
CA GLU A 60 -14.21 -11.46 15.68
C GLU A 60 -13.92 -12.07 14.30
N PHE A 61 -14.27 -11.33 13.24
CA PHE A 61 -14.10 -11.79 11.86
C PHE A 61 -12.77 -11.37 11.21
N SER A 62 -11.96 -10.56 11.88
CA SER A 62 -10.68 -10.09 11.38
C SER A 62 -9.51 -11.01 11.76
N PRO A 63 -8.45 -11.11 10.95
CA PRO A 63 -7.23 -11.77 11.36
C PRO A 63 -6.49 -10.96 12.43
N ARG A 64 -5.61 -11.63 13.17
CA ARG A 64 -4.70 -10.95 14.10
C ARG A 64 -3.55 -10.31 13.35
N ILE A 65 -3.27 -9.03 13.63
CA ILE A 65 -2.22 -8.29 12.93
C ILE A 65 -0.97 -8.13 13.82
N PHE A 66 0.19 -8.37 13.23
CA PHE A 66 1.50 -8.20 13.83
C PHE A 66 2.32 -7.19 13.03
N SER A 67 2.94 -6.24 13.71
CA SER A 67 3.89 -5.31 13.12
C SER A 67 5.32 -5.73 13.43
N THR A 68 6.21 -5.68 12.43
CA THR A 68 7.65 -5.94 12.63
C THR A 68 8.42 -4.67 12.94
N GLY A 69 7.84 -3.50 12.73
CA GLY A 69 8.49 -2.20 12.90
C GLY A 69 8.32 -1.56 14.27
N ASN A 70 7.59 -2.19 15.20
CA ASN A 70 7.41 -1.63 16.53
C ASN A 70 8.67 -1.79 17.42
N ASP A 71 8.83 -0.93 18.41
CA ASP A 71 10.02 -0.88 19.29
C ASP A 71 10.32 -2.22 19.96
N TYR A 72 9.29 -2.95 20.36
CA TYR A 72 9.45 -4.28 20.98
C TYR A 72 10.09 -5.29 20.03
N GLN A 73 9.66 -5.29 18.77
CA GLN A 73 10.21 -6.20 17.75
C GLN A 73 11.61 -5.76 17.33
N LEU A 74 11.84 -4.47 17.16
CA LEU A 74 13.15 -3.92 16.81
C LEU A 74 14.19 -4.16 17.90
N ALA A 75 13.79 -4.14 19.18
CA ALA A 75 14.69 -4.52 20.29
C ALA A 75 15.11 -5.99 20.24
N ARG A 76 14.26 -6.90 19.73
CA ARG A 76 14.53 -8.35 19.61
C ARG A 76 15.18 -8.74 18.30
N ASP A 77 14.96 -7.98 17.26
CA ASP A 77 15.50 -8.16 15.91
C ASP A 77 15.88 -6.79 15.32
N PRO A 78 17.05 -6.24 15.68
CA PRO A 78 17.52 -4.95 15.17
C PRO A 78 17.64 -4.91 13.64
N LEU A 79 17.80 -6.08 13.00
CA LEU A 79 17.86 -6.18 11.54
C LEU A 79 16.49 -6.12 10.87
N ALA A 80 15.39 -6.23 11.62
CA ALA A 80 14.03 -6.17 11.05
C ALA A 80 13.76 -4.87 10.29
N ALA A 81 14.36 -3.75 10.71
CA ALA A 81 14.25 -2.46 10.04
C ALA A 81 14.88 -2.43 8.63
N VAL A 82 15.86 -3.29 8.36
CA VAL A 82 16.60 -3.33 7.09
C VAL A 82 16.37 -4.63 6.30
N ALA A 83 15.89 -5.67 6.97
CA ALA A 83 15.58 -6.95 6.35
C ALA A 83 14.29 -6.81 5.52
N ARG A 84 14.32 -7.30 4.28
CA ARG A 84 13.13 -7.30 3.43
C ARG A 84 12.06 -8.25 3.95
N ILE A 85 12.49 -9.41 4.46
CA ILE A 85 11.63 -10.38 5.15
C ILE A 85 12.16 -10.50 6.58
N PRO A 86 11.61 -9.77 7.54
CA PRO A 86 12.00 -9.86 8.94
C PRO A 86 11.78 -11.26 9.50
N ARG A 87 12.57 -11.61 10.50
CA ARG A 87 12.52 -12.93 11.16
C ARG A 87 11.10 -13.30 11.60
N LEU A 88 10.37 -12.37 12.21
CA LEU A 88 8.98 -12.60 12.62
C LEU A 88 8.08 -13.01 11.44
N ALA A 89 8.20 -12.33 10.28
CA ALA A 89 7.42 -12.66 9.10
C ALA A 89 7.74 -14.07 8.60
N PHE A 90 9.00 -14.44 8.59
CA PHE A 90 9.47 -15.77 8.19
C PHE A 90 8.97 -16.87 9.13
N GLU A 91 9.09 -16.69 10.45
CA GLU A 91 8.62 -17.65 11.46
C GLU A 91 7.11 -17.84 11.39
N ARG A 92 6.35 -16.75 11.26
CA ARG A 92 4.89 -16.78 11.13
C ARG A 92 4.42 -17.46 9.84
N ALA A 93 5.09 -17.20 8.71
CA ALA A 93 4.80 -17.89 7.47
C ALA A 93 5.03 -19.40 7.57
N ARG A 94 6.14 -19.82 8.20
CA ARG A 94 6.46 -21.24 8.39
C ARG A 94 5.40 -21.99 9.21
N VAL A 95 4.89 -21.37 10.27
CA VAL A 95 3.81 -21.95 11.08
C VAL A 95 2.50 -21.97 10.29
N ALA A 96 2.16 -20.88 9.62
CA ALA A 96 0.90 -20.77 8.87
C ALA A 96 0.82 -21.76 7.71
N LEU A 97 1.96 -22.07 7.05
CA LEU A 97 2.04 -23.06 5.97
C LEU A 97 1.67 -24.49 6.42
N GLN A 98 1.67 -24.79 7.72
CA GLN A 98 1.18 -26.07 8.24
C GLN A 98 -0.36 -26.15 8.23
N HIS A 99 -1.04 -25.02 8.05
CA HIS A 99 -2.49 -24.89 8.13
C HIS A 99 -3.15 -24.45 6.82
N GLY A 100 -2.37 -24.07 5.80
CA GLY A 100 -2.89 -23.67 4.49
C GLY A 100 -2.01 -22.66 3.75
N PRO A 101 -2.52 -22.07 2.69
CA PRO A 101 -1.76 -21.13 1.87
C PRO A 101 -1.45 -19.83 2.60
N VAL A 102 -0.31 -19.22 2.25
CA VAL A 102 0.16 -17.95 2.79
C VAL A 102 0.27 -16.94 1.65
N LEU A 103 -0.45 -15.82 1.77
CA LEU A 103 -0.38 -14.70 0.83
C LEU A 103 0.87 -13.84 1.15
N VAL A 104 1.61 -13.47 0.13
CA VAL A 104 2.72 -12.53 0.23
C VAL A 104 2.45 -11.36 -0.71
N GLN A 105 1.91 -10.27 -0.18
CA GLN A 105 1.71 -9.05 -0.95
C GLN A 105 3.03 -8.28 -1.04
N VAL A 106 3.43 -7.95 -2.27
CA VAL A 106 4.64 -7.16 -2.56
C VAL A 106 4.29 -5.96 -3.43
N ALA A 107 5.04 -4.87 -3.31
CA ALA A 107 4.83 -3.71 -4.17
C ALA A 107 5.00 -4.08 -5.66
N ARG A 108 4.15 -3.50 -6.52
CA ARG A 108 4.24 -3.70 -7.97
C ARG A 108 5.57 -3.12 -8.47
N SER A 109 6.33 -3.89 -9.26
CA SER A 109 7.51 -3.39 -9.95
C SER A 109 7.10 -2.22 -10.86
N GLY A 110 7.84 -1.11 -10.80
CA GLY A 110 7.52 0.13 -11.51
C GLY A 110 6.46 1.02 -10.83
N TYR A 111 5.80 0.56 -9.77
CA TYR A 111 4.83 1.36 -9.02
C TYR A 111 5.49 2.38 -8.08
N VAL A 112 6.70 2.10 -7.68
CA VAL A 112 7.57 3.02 -6.95
C VAL A 112 8.98 2.90 -7.52
N PRO A 113 9.43 3.82 -8.33
CA PRO A 113 10.84 4.01 -8.55
C PRO A 113 11.41 4.65 -7.27
N SER A 114 11.45 3.90 -6.18
CA SER A 114 12.08 4.37 -4.97
C SER A 114 13.52 3.92 -4.96
N PHE A 115 14.39 4.85 -5.28
CA PHE A 115 15.79 4.67 -5.01
C PHE A 115 16.05 4.93 -3.53
N SER A 116 16.87 4.11 -2.93
CA SER A 116 17.36 4.28 -1.56
C SER A 116 18.86 4.24 -1.55
N CYS A 117 19.46 4.90 -0.57
CA CYS A 117 20.88 4.78 -0.33
C CYS A 117 21.27 3.30 -0.12
N GLN A 118 22.30 2.85 -0.80
CA GLN A 118 22.74 1.46 -0.67
C GLN A 118 23.27 1.17 0.74
N ARG A 119 23.81 2.16 1.43
CA ARG A 119 24.41 2.03 2.77
C ARG A 119 23.38 2.16 3.90
N CYS A 120 22.70 3.32 4.02
CA CYS A 120 21.80 3.60 5.16
C CYS A 120 20.32 3.34 4.87
N ARG A 121 19.97 2.96 3.64
CA ARG A 121 18.59 2.67 3.19
C ARG A 121 17.64 3.86 3.16
N MET A 122 18.07 5.04 3.55
CA MET A 122 17.26 6.25 3.46
C MET A 122 16.85 6.52 2.00
N PRO A 123 15.63 7.03 1.76
CA PRO A 123 15.16 7.36 0.42
C PRO A 123 16.13 8.28 -0.33
N ALA A 124 16.49 7.90 -1.55
CA ALA A 124 17.31 8.76 -2.40
C ALA A 124 16.46 9.92 -2.93
N ARG A 125 16.82 11.11 -2.51
CA ARG A 125 16.16 12.36 -2.89
C ARG A 125 17.07 13.22 -3.76
N CYS A 126 16.47 14.05 -4.60
CA CYS A 126 17.21 15.03 -5.40
C CYS A 126 18.01 15.97 -4.49
N ASN A 127 19.28 16.16 -4.80
CA ASN A 127 20.14 17.06 -4.00
C ASN A 127 19.75 18.54 -4.14
N THR A 128 18.99 18.90 -5.19
CA THR A 128 18.56 20.27 -5.46
C THR A 128 17.22 20.63 -4.85
N CYS A 129 16.16 19.81 -5.11
CA CYS A 129 14.78 20.13 -4.70
C CYS A 129 14.19 19.12 -3.72
N ARG A 130 14.95 18.11 -3.30
CA ARG A 130 14.50 17.01 -2.42
C ARG A 130 13.36 16.15 -3.01
N GLY A 131 13.02 16.34 -4.28
CA GLY A 131 12.04 15.53 -4.99
C GLY A 131 12.46 14.07 -5.14
N PRO A 132 11.52 13.17 -5.42
CA PRO A 132 11.83 11.76 -5.62
C PRO A 132 12.63 11.54 -6.90
N LEU A 133 13.56 10.59 -6.86
CA LEU A 133 14.33 10.17 -8.03
C LEU A 133 13.60 9.02 -8.74
N SER A 134 13.56 9.07 -10.07
CA SER A 134 13.00 8.04 -10.93
C SER A 134 13.99 7.63 -12.03
N LEU A 135 13.87 6.40 -12.51
CA LEU A 135 14.65 5.91 -13.66
C LEU A 135 13.68 5.61 -14.80
N THR A 136 13.83 6.30 -15.90
CA THR A 136 13.09 5.98 -17.12
C THR A 136 13.65 4.70 -17.73
N SER A 137 12.80 3.89 -18.33
CA SER A 137 13.21 2.65 -19.01
C SER A 137 14.32 2.93 -20.02
N GLY A 138 15.45 2.22 -19.88
CA GLY A 138 16.64 2.40 -20.73
C GLY A 138 17.62 3.49 -20.26
N ALA A 139 17.29 4.31 -19.26
CA ALA A 139 18.24 5.27 -18.71
C ALA A 139 19.16 4.64 -17.66
N SER A 140 20.44 5.02 -17.66
CA SER A 140 21.43 4.57 -16.67
C SER A 140 21.52 5.46 -15.43
N VAL A 141 21.01 6.71 -15.53
CA VAL A 141 21.09 7.73 -14.48
C VAL A 141 19.67 8.15 -14.08
N PRO A 142 19.34 8.16 -12.78
CA PRO A 142 18.05 8.64 -12.30
C PRO A 142 17.85 10.13 -12.56
N SER A 143 16.62 10.54 -12.78
CA SER A 143 16.21 11.94 -12.86
C SER A 143 15.21 12.27 -11.75
N CYS A 144 15.17 13.53 -11.36
CA CYS A 144 14.18 14.00 -10.38
C CYS A 144 12.81 14.15 -11.03
N SER A 145 11.79 13.54 -10.43
CA SER A 145 10.40 13.63 -10.93
C SER A 145 9.80 15.03 -10.78
N TRP A 146 10.35 15.89 -9.91
CA TRP A 146 9.84 17.25 -9.71
C TRP A 146 10.55 18.28 -10.61
N CYS A 147 11.89 18.30 -10.62
CA CYS A 147 12.64 19.33 -11.32
C CYS A 147 13.36 18.83 -12.59
N GLY A 148 13.21 17.55 -12.96
CA GLY A 148 13.80 16.96 -14.16
C GLY A 148 15.33 16.78 -14.12
N ARG A 149 16.02 17.28 -13.09
CA ARG A 149 17.48 17.24 -13.01
C ARG A 149 18.00 15.81 -12.91
N LEU A 150 19.04 15.49 -13.68
CA LEU A 150 19.74 14.21 -13.62
C LEU A 150 20.59 14.10 -12.34
N ALA A 151 20.55 12.93 -11.70
CA ALA A 151 21.25 12.63 -10.46
C ALA A 151 22.64 12.00 -10.71
N GLN A 152 23.44 12.59 -11.61
CA GLN A 152 24.75 12.04 -12.03
C GLN A 152 25.77 11.93 -10.88
N GLN A 153 25.77 12.89 -9.97
CA GLN A 153 26.67 12.95 -8.81
C GLN A 153 25.87 12.92 -7.50
N TRP A 154 24.86 12.05 -7.47
CA TRP A 154 24.03 11.95 -6.28
C TRP A 154 24.83 11.49 -5.06
N ARG A 155 24.58 12.13 -3.92
CA ARG A 155 25.08 11.72 -2.60
C ARG A 155 23.92 11.66 -1.60
N CYS A 156 23.97 10.67 -0.73
CA CYS A 156 22.98 10.53 0.32
C CYS A 156 23.10 11.69 1.32
N ALA A 157 21.99 12.38 1.57
CA ALA A 157 21.95 13.50 2.51
C ALA A 157 22.26 13.10 3.95
N GLU A 158 22.00 11.82 4.31
CA GLU A 158 22.16 11.31 5.66
C GLU A 158 23.56 10.77 5.96
N CYS A 159 24.15 10.01 5.03
CA CYS A 159 25.43 9.31 5.28
C CYS A 159 26.53 9.63 4.28
N GLY A 160 26.29 10.53 3.32
CA GLY A 160 27.27 10.95 2.31
C GLY A 160 27.61 9.90 1.23
N TYR A 161 27.06 8.67 1.33
CA TYR A 161 27.37 7.59 0.39
C TYR A 161 26.81 7.92 -1.02
N ASP A 162 27.54 7.54 -2.05
CA ASP A 162 27.28 7.96 -3.44
C ASP A 162 26.57 6.90 -4.31
N GLN A 163 26.25 5.74 -3.71
CA GLN A 163 25.56 4.67 -4.43
C GLN A 163 24.12 4.52 -3.97
N TRP A 164 23.26 4.34 -4.92
CA TRP A 164 21.84 4.07 -4.71
C TRP A 164 21.48 2.66 -5.18
N ARG A 165 20.38 2.14 -4.68
CA ARG A 165 19.78 0.88 -5.10
C ARG A 165 18.31 1.09 -5.45
N SER A 166 17.80 0.33 -6.39
CA SER A 166 16.37 0.23 -6.61
C SER A 166 15.73 -0.47 -5.40
N GLY A 167 14.72 0.16 -4.80
CA GLY A 167 14.05 -0.33 -3.60
C GLY A 167 12.98 -1.38 -3.86
N THR A 168 12.53 -1.56 -5.10
CA THR A 168 11.43 -2.47 -5.44
C THR A 168 11.96 -3.75 -6.07
N VAL A 169 11.79 -4.84 -5.33
CA VAL A 169 12.00 -6.19 -5.84
C VAL A 169 10.64 -6.69 -6.37
N GLY A 170 10.57 -7.01 -7.65
CA GLY A 170 9.32 -7.48 -8.26
C GLY A 170 8.83 -8.83 -7.68
N ALA A 171 7.56 -9.17 -7.94
CA ALA A 171 6.93 -10.40 -7.44
C ALA A 171 7.70 -11.67 -7.83
N LEU A 172 8.22 -11.75 -9.06
CA LEU A 172 9.00 -12.90 -9.53
C LEU A 172 10.26 -13.13 -8.69
N ARG A 173 11.04 -12.08 -8.45
CA ARG A 173 12.25 -12.22 -7.62
C ARG A 173 11.93 -12.54 -6.17
N THR A 174 10.81 -12.05 -5.64
CA THR A 174 10.33 -12.45 -4.31
C THR A 174 9.93 -13.92 -4.30
N ALA A 175 9.25 -14.40 -5.33
CA ALA A 175 8.88 -15.79 -5.46
C ALA A 175 10.13 -16.71 -5.49
N GLU A 176 11.18 -16.31 -6.22
CA GLU A 176 12.46 -17.05 -6.23
C GLU A 176 13.15 -17.06 -4.86
N GLU A 177 13.21 -15.91 -4.15
CA GLU A 177 13.77 -15.79 -2.82
C GLU A 177 13.04 -16.69 -1.82
N LEU A 178 11.70 -16.65 -1.85
CA LEU A 178 10.85 -17.47 -0.98
C LEU A 178 10.96 -18.97 -1.32
N GLY A 179 11.01 -19.34 -2.61
CA GLY A 179 11.20 -20.73 -3.03
C GLY A 179 12.52 -21.34 -2.52
N ARG A 180 13.59 -20.53 -2.45
CA ARG A 180 14.85 -20.95 -1.86
C ARG A 180 14.79 -21.08 -0.34
N ALA A 181 14.03 -20.21 0.32
CA ALA A 181 13.90 -20.16 1.79
C ALA A 181 12.93 -21.24 2.32
N PHE A 182 11.89 -21.58 1.57
CA PHE A 182 10.84 -22.55 1.92
C PHE A 182 10.89 -23.77 1.00
N ARG A 183 11.97 -24.56 1.10
CA ARG A 183 12.15 -25.74 0.24
C ARG A 183 10.99 -26.72 0.38
N GLY A 184 10.49 -27.21 -0.75
CA GLY A 184 9.39 -28.15 -0.80
C GLY A 184 8.00 -27.56 -0.72
N VAL A 185 7.88 -26.22 -0.57
CA VAL A 185 6.59 -25.51 -0.60
C VAL A 185 6.37 -24.93 -2.00
N PRO A 186 5.23 -25.20 -2.66
CA PRO A 186 4.89 -24.58 -3.93
C PRO A 186 4.84 -23.06 -3.81
N VAL A 187 5.38 -22.36 -4.82
CA VAL A 187 5.32 -20.90 -4.92
C VAL A 187 4.53 -20.51 -6.16
N ILE A 188 3.41 -19.82 -5.96
CA ILE A 188 2.53 -19.32 -7.00
C ILE A 188 2.74 -17.81 -7.12
N SER A 189 3.00 -17.31 -8.33
CA SER A 189 3.12 -15.88 -8.60
C SER A 189 1.88 -15.37 -9.32
N SER A 190 1.23 -14.33 -8.76
CA SER A 190 0.05 -13.68 -9.34
C SER A 190 0.34 -12.19 -9.53
N ALA A 191 0.81 -11.83 -10.73
CA ALA A 191 1.22 -10.46 -11.05
C ALA A 191 1.30 -10.23 -12.56
N GLY A 192 1.22 -8.97 -13.00
CA GLY A 192 1.33 -8.59 -14.40
C GLY A 192 0.26 -9.25 -15.28
N ASP A 193 0.69 -9.98 -16.30
CA ASP A 193 -0.20 -10.67 -17.25
C ASP A 193 -0.65 -12.04 -16.74
N HIS A 194 -0.07 -12.54 -15.65
CA HIS A 194 -0.39 -13.82 -15.02
C HIS A 194 -1.11 -13.62 -13.69
N VAL A 195 -2.39 -13.31 -13.76
CA VAL A 195 -3.25 -13.12 -12.57
C VAL A 195 -4.13 -14.35 -12.38
N HIS A 196 -4.02 -14.97 -11.22
CA HIS A 196 -4.88 -16.09 -10.83
C HIS A 196 -6.14 -15.55 -10.14
N ALA A 197 -7.30 -16.09 -10.47
CA ALA A 197 -8.55 -15.73 -9.80
C ALA A 197 -8.66 -16.40 -8.42
N SER A 198 -8.19 -17.64 -8.29
CA SER A 198 -8.27 -18.44 -7.07
C SER A 198 -7.08 -19.40 -6.94
N VAL A 199 -6.87 -19.87 -5.70
CA VAL A 199 -5.91 -20.93 -5.34
C VAL A 199 -6.59 -21.93 -4.41
N GLY A 200 -6.02 -23.15 -4.34
CA GLY A 200 -6.50 -24.21 -3.43
C GLY A 200 -6.32 -23.91 -1.95
N ALA A 201 -6.69 -24.87 -1.11
CA ALA A 201 -6.53 -24.82 0.35
C ALA A 201 -5.17 -25.34 0.82
N GLU A 202 -4.43 -26.01 -0.05
CA GLU A 202 -3.17 -26.67 0.25
C GLU A 202 -2.08 -25.65 0.58
N PRO A 203 -1.08 -26.04 1.40
CA PRO A 203 0.07 -25.19 1.72
C PRO A 203 0.79 -24.73 0.46
N ALA A 204 0.82 -23.42 0.25
CA ALA A 204 1.53 -22.76 -0.84
C ALA A 204 1.88 -21.32 -0.44
N LEU A 205 2.97 -20.79 -0.98
CA LEU A 205 3.29 -19.37 -0.92
C LEU A 205 2.71 -18.70 -2.17
N VAL A 206 1.79 -17.76 -1.98
CA VAL A 206 1.16 -17.01 -3.06
C VAL A 206 1.69 -15.60 -3.07
N VAL A 207 2.59 -15.30 -4.01
CA VAL A 207 3.21 -13.97 -4.15
C VAL A 207 2.38 -13.15 -5.12
N ALA A 208 1.77 -12.07 -4.62
CA ALA A 208 0.88 -11.23 -5.42
C ALA A 208 1.21 -9.74 -5.32
N THR A 209 0.93 -9.01 -6.41
CA THR A 209 0.92 -7.54 -6.37
C THR A 209 -0.48 -7.02 -6.05
N PRO A 210 -0.62 -5.81 -5.47
CA PRO A 210 -1.91 -5.24 -5.11
C PRO A 210 -2.92 -5.24 -6.26
N GLY A 211 -4.07 -5.89 -6.01
CA GLY A 211 -5.15 -6.07 -7.00
C GLY A 211 -5.00 -7.32 -7.87
N ALA A 212 -3.99 -8.15 -7.62
CA ALA A 212 -3.79 -9.45 -8.27
C ALA A 212 -3.80 -10.62 -7.25
N GLU A 213 -4.23 -10.37 -6.02
CA GLU A 213 -4.32 -11.39 -4.98
C GLU A 213 -5.44 -12.38 -5.31
N PRO A 214 -5.13 -13.67 -5.52
CA PRO A 214 -6.18 -14.67 -5.75
C PRO A 214 -6.94 -14.97 -4.45
N VAL A 215 -8.18 -15.41 -4.59
CA VAL A 215 -8.96 -15.89 -3.46
C VAL A 215 -8.54 -17.31 -3.12
N ALA A 216 -8.13 -17.57 -1.87
CA ALA A 216 -7.82 -18.92 -1.43
C ALA A 216 -9.10 -19.64 -0.97
N PHE A 217 -9.25 -20.90 -1.35
CA PHE A 217 -10.36 -21.71 -0.86
C PHE A 217 -10.25 -21.89 0.67
N GLY A 218 -11.29 -21.47 1.40
CA GLY A 218 -11.28 -21.46 2.86
C GLY A 218 -10.44 -20.34 3.49
N GLY A 219 -9.94 -19.40 2.70
CA GLY A 219 -9.12 -18.25 3.14
C GLY A 219 -7.65 -18.59 3.38
N TYR A 220 -6.80 -17.57 3.40
CA TYR A 220 -5.38 -17.72 3.72
C TYR A 220 -5.16 -17.97 5.21
N ALA A 221 -4.19 -18.83 5.54
CA ALA A 221 -3.74 -19.02 6.93
C ALA A 221 -2.95 -17.79 7.43
N ALA A 222 -2.23 -17.13 6.53
CA ALA A 222 -1.54 -15.87 6.84
C ALA A 222 -1.42 -14.97 5.61
N ALA A 223 -1.21 -13.65 5.86
CA ALA A 223 -0.70 -12.73 4.86
C ALA A 223 0.54 -11.99 5.36
N LEU A 224 1.54 -11.85 4.49
CA LEU A 224 2.72 -11.01 4.69
C LEU A 224 2.61 -9.78 3.80
N LEU A 225 2.56 -8.60 4.41
CA LEU A 225 2.53 -7.31 3.70
C LEU A 225 3.96 -6.77 3.64
N LEU A 226 4.70 -7.21 2.61
CA LEU A 226 6.10 -6.84 2.41
C LEU A 226 6.20 -5.51 1.64
N ASP A 227 7.36 -4.87 1.73
CA ASP A 227 7.63 -3.58 1.08
C ASP A 227 6.57 -2.51 1.40
N ALA A 228 5.96 -2.57 2.58
CA ALA A 228 4.82 -1.73 2.96
C ALA A 228 5.15 -0.23 2.88
N ASP A 229 6.32 0.19 3.38
CA ASP A 229 6.79 1.58 3.30
C ASP A 229 6.99 2.07 1.86
N ALA A 230 7.29 1.17 0.93
CA ALA A 230 7.41 1.54 -0.47
C ALA A 230 6.08 2.08 -1.04
N MET A 231 4.95 1.53 -0.58
CA MET A 231 3.62 2.01 -0.98
C MET A 231 3.30 3.40 -0.41
N LEU A 232 3.83 3.74 0.77
CA LEU A 232 3.65 5.04 1.42
C LEU A 232 4.50 6.15 0.80
N ARG A 233 5.61 5.79 0.14
CA ARG A 233 6.55 6.74 -0.49
C ARG A 233 6.12 7.22 -1.87
N PHE A 234 4.99 6.76 -2.36
CA PHE A 234 4.47 7.22 -3.65
C PHE A 234 4.15 8.72 -3.58
N ASP A 235 4.58 9.47 -4.58
CA ASP A 235 4.40 10.93 -4.63
C ASP A 235 2.95 11.30 -4.97
N SER A 236 2.08 11.11 -4.02
CA SER A 236 0.65 11.39 -4.09
C SER A 236 0.09 11.68 -2.72
N LEU A 237 -0.72 12.73 -2.62
CA LEU A 237 -1.49 13.04 -1.42
C LEU A 237 -2.35 11.85 -0.93
N ARG A 238 -2.68 10.93 -1.82
CA ARG A 238 -3.50 9.75 -1.53
C ARG A 238 -2.70 8.47 -1.28
N ALA A 239 -1.36 8.55 -1.23
CA ALA A 239 -0.52 7.37 -1.05
C ALA A 239 -0.85 6.60 0.25
N PRO A 240 -1.03 7.26 1.41
CA PRO A 240 -1.38 6.57 2.67
C PRO A 240 -2.73 5.83 2.58
N GLU A 241 -3.77 6.49 2.09
CA GLU A 241 -5.10 5.88 1.90
C GLU A 241 -5.06 4.71 0.91
N ALA A 242 -4.31 4.88 -0.19
CA ALA A 242 -4.18 3.84 -1.21
C ALA A 242 -3.41 2.63 -0.69
N ALA A 243 -2.38 2.83 0.14
CA ALA A 243 -1.64 1.76 0.80
C ALA A 243 -2.55 1.00 1.79
N LEU A 244 -3.22 1.73 2.68
CA LEU A 244 -4.11 1.16 3.68
C LEU A 244 -5.23 0.32 3.04
N ARG A 245 -5.85 0.83 1.98
CA ARG A 245 -6.89 0.08 1.24
C ARG A 245 -6.35 -1.24 0.68
N ARG A 246 -5.13 -1.24 0.14
CA ARG A 246 -4.50 -2.45 -0.41
C ARG A 246 -4.17 -3.47 0.67
N TRP A 247 -3.68 -2.99 1.81
CA TRP A 247 -3.39 -3.84 2.96
C TRP A 247 -4.67 -4.46 3.52
N PHE A 248 -5.76 -3.69 3.66
CA PHE A 248 -7.04 -4.23 4.09
C PHE A 248 -7.63 -5.22 3.07
N ASN A 249 -7.50 -4.96 1.77
CA ASN A 249 -7.95 -5.90 0.75
C ASN A 249 -7.23 -7.25 0.86
N ALA A 250 -5.91 -7.25 1.05
CA ALA A 250 -5.15 -8.48 1.28
C ALA A 250 -5.48 -9.14 2.62
N ALA A 251 -5.60 -8.34 3.69
CA ALA A 251 -5.94 -8.84 5.02
C ALA A 251 -7.34 -9.47 5.09
N ALA A 252 -8.30 -8.95 4.32
CA ALA A 252 -9.66 -9.50 4.24
C ALA A 252 -9.74 -10.88 3.56
N LEU A 253 -8.69 -11.31 2.86
CA LEU A 253 -8.59 -12.65 2.29
C LEU A 253 -8.09 -13.70 3.31
N VAL A 254 -7.66 -13.25 4.48
CA VAL A 254 -7.14 -14.10 5.56
C VAL A 254 -8.28 -14.54 6.47
N ARG A 255 -8.20 -15.76 6.96
CA ARG A 255 -9.14 -16.31 7.98
C ARG A 255 -9.21 -15.40 9.20
N SER A 256 -10.27 -15.49 9.97
CA SER A 256 -10.39 -14.77 11.24
C SER A 256 -9.34 -15.21 12.26
N ALA A 257 -9.08 -14.39 13.27
CA ALA A 257 -8.18 -14.73 14.38
C ALA A 257 -8.62 -15.99 15.12
N ALA A 258 -9.93 -16.22 15.25
CA ALA A 258 -10.51 -17.42 15.85
C ALA A 258 -10.16 -18.70 15.05
N GLN A 259 -9.96 -18.57 13.75
CA GLN A 259 -9.53 -19.64 12.85
C GLN A 259 -7.99 -19.69 12.69
N GLY A 260 -7.25 -18.95 13.50
CA GLY A 260 -5.78 -18.89 13.46
C GLY A 260 -5.21 -17.94 12.39
N GLY A 261 -6.05 -17.14 11.72
CA GLY A 261 -5.62 -16.21 10.68
C GLY A 261 -4.76 -15.06 11.21
N ILE A 262 -3.64 -14.81 10.54
CA ILE A 262 -2.69 -13.75 10.94
C ILE A 262 -2.26 -12.91 9.74
N VAL A 263 -1.94 -11.64 10.01
CA VAL A 263 -1.30 -10.75 9.05
C VAL A 263 -0.02 -10.21 9.68
N VAL A 264 1.06 -10.18 8.93
CA VAL A 264 2.33 -9.55 9.34
C VAL A 264 2.62 -8.40 8.40
N THR A 265 2.77 -7.19 8.95
CA THR A 265 3.15 -6.01 8.17
C THR A 265 4.60 -5.60 8.47
N THR A 266 5.32 -5.20 7.41
CA THR A 266 6.66 -4.60 7.51
C THR A 266 6.62 -3.08 7.47
N ALA A 267 5.44 -2.46 7.64
CA ALA A 267 5.30 -1.02 7.71
C ALA A 267 6.01 -0.45 8.94
N SER A 268 6.69 0.67 8.73
CA SER A 268 7.22 1.46 9.84
C SER A 268 6.08 2.02 10.70
N PRO A 269 6.31 2.26 12.01
CA PRO A 269 5.31 2.85 12.90
C PRO A 269 4.78 4.17 12.34
N SER A 270 3.47 4.23 12.15
CA SER A 270 2.78 5.39 11.59
C SER A 270 1.29 5.31 11.87
N GLN A 271 0.56 6.40 11.64
CA GLN A 271 -0.91 6.41 11.77
C GLN A 271 -1.57 5.40 10.81
N VAL A 272 -1.01 5.24 9.62
CA VAL A 272 -1.49 4.26 8.62
C VAL A 272 -1.34 2.83 9.13
N GLU A 273 -0.16 2.50 9.66
CA GLU A 273 0.14 1.19 10.24
C GLU A 273 -0.76 0.91 11.45
N GLN A 274 -0.94 1.89 12.34
CA GLN A 274 -1.82 1.74 13.49
C GLN A 274 -3.29 1.52 13.11
N ALA A 275 -3.77 2.16 12.04
CA ALA A 275 -5.11 1.91 11.52
C ALA A 275 -5.30 0.46 11.06
N LEU A 276 -4.27 -0.11 10.43
CA LEU A 276 -4.27 -1.52 10.04
C LEU A 276 -4.28 -2.41 11.28
N VAL A 277 -3.36 -2.20 12.24
CA VAL A 277 -3.23 -3.02 13.46
C VAL A 277 -4.51 -3.01 14.29
N ARG A 278 -5.17 -1.86 14.40
CA ARG A 278 -6.44 -1.69 15.14
C ARG A 278 -7.66 -2.13 14.35
N TRP A 279 -7.51 -2.48 13.08
CA TRP A 279 -8.59 -2.71 12.14
C TRP A 279 -9.60 -1.55 12.11
N ASP A 280 -9.10 -0.32 12.03
CA ASP A 280 -9.92 0.89 12.05
C ASP A 280 -9.59 1.85 10.88
N PRO A 281 -10.01 1.49 9.65
CA PRO A 281 -9.80 2.34 8.48
C PRO A 281 -10.62 3.63 8.52
N THR A 282 -11.73 3.64 9.26
CA THR A 282 -12.59 4.82 9.40
C THR A 282 -11.90 5.90 10.20
N TRP A 283 -11.26 5.53 11.31
CA TRP A 283 -10.48 6.46 12.11
C TRP A 283 -9.41 7.14 11.24
N PHE A 284 -8.67 6.37 10.44
CA PHE A 284 -7.63 6.93 9.58
C PHE A 284 -8.18 7.87 8.51
N ALA A 285 -9.31 7.55 7.87
CA ALA A 285 -9.94 8.42 6.88
C ALA A 285 -10.40 9.77 7.48
N LEU A 286 -10.89 9.76 8.72
CA LEU A 286 -11.26 10.97 9.46
C LEU A 286 -10.02 11.77 9.86
N TYR A 287 -8.98 11.09 10.35
CA TYR A 287 -7.70 11.69 10.69
C TYR A 287 -7.08 12.42 9.47
N GLU A 288 -6.99 11.75 8.33
CA GLU A 288 -6.51 12.34 7.07
C GLU A 288 -7.36 13.55 6.63
N LEU A 289 -8.67 13.48 6.80
CA LEU A 289 -9.56 14.59 6.47
C LEU A 289 -9.32 15.80 7.38
N ASP A 290 -9.05 15.57 8.68
CA ASP A 290 -8.74 16.64 9.63
C ASP A 290 -7.40 17.31 9.32
N GLU A 291 -6.34 16.52 9.09
CA GLU A 291 -5.04 17.04 8.67
C GLU A 291 -5.15 17.89 7.39
N ARG A 292 -5.88 17.40 6.39
CA ARG A 292 -6.09 18.14 5.13
C ARG A 292 -6.91 19.40 5.33
N SER A 293 -7.83 19.40 6.27
CA SER A 293 -8.61 20.60 6.61
C SER A 293 -7.73 21.70 7.20
N GLN A 294 -6.77 21.32 8.06
CA GLN A 294 -5.87 22.29 8.71
C GLN A 294 -4.92 22.99 7.72
N ILE A 295 -4.51 22.27 6.67
CA ILE A 295 -3.55 22.79 5.69
C ILE A 295 -4.19 23.15 4.34
N GLY A 296 -5.52 23.17 4.27
CA GLY A 296 -6.25 23.60 3.08
C GLY A 296 -6.12 22.67 1.87
N LEU A 297 -6.07 21.34 2.08
CA LEU A 297 -5.93 20.36 1.01
C LEU A 297 -7.26 19.61 0.70
N PRO A 298 -7.43 19.10 -0.55
CA PRO A 298 -8.58 18.31 -0.92
C PRO A 298 -8.60 16.95 -0.18
N PRO A 299 -9.76 16.39 0.17
CA PRO A 299 -11.10 16.85 -0.19
C PRO A 299 -11.72 17.82 0.84
N ALA A 300 -10.98 18.25 1.87
CA ALA A 300 -11.50 19.17 2.87
C ALA A 300 -11.88 20.52 2.25
N VAL A 301 -11.08 20.99 1.30
CA VAL A 301 -11.35 22.17 0.48
C VAL A 301 -11.53 21.80 -0.99
N ARG A 302 -12.18 22.66 -1.76
CA ARG A 302 -12.25 22.51 -3.21
C ARG A 302 -10.98 23.03 -3.82
N THR A 303 -10.39 22.25 -4.73
CA THR A 303 -9.20 22.63 -5.49
C THR A 303 -9.45 22.39 -6.97
N ALA A 304 -8.86 23.24 -7.81
CA ALA A 304 -8.82 23.06 -9.25
C ALA A 304 -7.35 23.21 -9.70
N ALA A 305 -6.94 22.38 -10.66
CA ALA A 305 -5.67 22.52 -11.35
C ALA A 305 -5.98 23.02 -12.78
N ILE A 306 -5.40 24.13 -13.15
CA ILE A 306 -5.46 24.67 -14.51
C ILE A 306 -4.10 24.44 -15.13
N THR A 307 -4.08 23.81 -16.32
CA THR A 307 -2.86 23.52 -17.05
C THR A 307 -3.01 24.01 -18.48
N GLY A 308 -2.06 24.82 -18.94
CA GLY A 308 -2.04 25.38 -20.29
C GLY A 308 -0.69 26.00 -20.62
N ALA A 309 -0.55 26.60 -21.78
CA ALA A 309 0.59 27.45 -22.06
C ALA A 309 0.54 28.69 -21.14
N GLU A 310 1.70 29.27 -20.80
CA GLU A 310 1.81 30.40 -19.86
C GLU A 310 0.89 31.57 -20.24
N ALA A 311 0.77 31.86 -21.54
CA ALA A 311 -0.11 32.91 -22.07
C ALA A 311 -1.61 32.62 -21.92
N ASP A 312 -1.99 31.34 -21.74
CA ASP A 312 -3.40 30.89 -21.66
C ASP A 312 -3.87 30.73 -20.19
N VAL A 313 -2.95 30.78 -19.23
CA VAL A 313 -3.23 30.52 -17.81
C VAL A 313 -3.18 31.82 -16.97
N GLN A 314 -2.69 32.90 -17.51
CA GLN A 314 -2.81 34.25 -16.92
C GLN A 314 -4.22 34.81 -17.13
#